data_f5be36db509b6535f7e02f3bf06608d3
#
_entry.id   f5be36db509b6535f7e02f3bf06608d3
#
_cell.length_a   1.000
_cell.length_b   1.000
_cell.length_c   1.000
_cell.angle_alpha   90.00
_cell.angle_beta   90.00
_cell.angle_gamma   90.00
#
_symmetry.space_group_name_H-M   'P 1'
#
loop_
_entity.id
_entity.type
_entity.pdbx_description
1 polymer ?
#
loop_
_entity_poly.entity_id
_entity_poly.type
_entity_poly.pdbx_seq_one_letter_code
_entity_poly.pdbx_strand_id
1 'polypeptide(L)'
;ENQKIQTSIYSSSGELEMLDDAIVLMLYDGEIHELDLNDYRSYRRINFKRHKIIVPADDIMLARRDTSNRSDREMTVPMMLDKKANYHKRSDRVKTRIGRAFNKVIGDSLVPSSLDDALLQMDNYRTKMLNDENLTSVDQRRQERKLKSLERQMNNEYRLIQNYQKSQNKYAVEIHKKFSLPIACILFVLVGAPLGTLTRKGGFIVAISMGFGFFLIYYIFLIGGEELADRNRVSPFIGMWAP
;
A
#
# COMPACT_ATOMS: atom_id res chain seq x y z
N GLU A 1 -4.75 -29.14 -19.39
CA GLU A 1 -6.04 -28.77 -20.02
C GLU A 1 -7.09 -28.68 -18.92
N ASN A 2 -7.50 -27.47 -18.54
CA ASN A 2 -8.56 -27.26 -17.56
C ASN A 2 -9.91 -27.51 -18.24
N GLN A 3 -10.46 -28.70 -18.08
CA GLN A 3 -11.83 -29.02 -18.47
C GLN A 3 -12.79 -28.17 -17.63
N LYS A 4 -13.48 -27.23 -18.24
CA LYS A 4 -14.54 -26.45 -17.58
C LYS A 4 -15.85 -27.21 -17.71
N ILE A 5 -16.20 -27.98 -16.66
CA ILE A 5 -17.47 -28.68 -16.56
C ILE A 5 -18.44 -27.83 -15.74
N GLN A 6 -19.59 -27.52 -16.31
CA GLN A 6 -20.68 -26.92 -15.58
C GLN A 6 -21.57 -28.04 -15.02
N THR A 7 -21.70 -28.10 -13.70
CA THR A 7 -22.53 -29.10 -13.01
C THR A 7 -23.74 -28.41 -12.40
N SER A 8 -24.93 -28.89 -12.71
CA SER A 8 -26.19 -28.46 -12.10
C SER A 8 -26.85 -29.66 -11.43
N ILE A 9 -27.30 -29.49 -10.18
CA ILE A 9 -27.88 -30.55 -9.39
C ILE A 9 -29.31 -30.16 -9.02
N TYR A 10 -30.26 -31.02 -9.31
CA TYR A 10 -31.66 -30.85 -8.96
C TYR A 10 -32.07 -32.00 -8.04
N SER A 11 -32.77 -31.68 -6.94
CA SER A 11 -33.27 -32.68 -6.01
C SER A 11 -34.68 -32.32 -5.53
N SER A 12 -35.46 -33.33 -5.18
CA SER A 12 -36.82 -33.14 -4.65
C SER A 12 -36.83 -32.63 -3.22
N SER A 13 -35.82 -33.03 -2.44
CA SER A 13 -35.64 -32.62 -1.04
C SER A 13 -34.15 -32.65 -0.66
N GLY A 14 -33.80 -31.92 0.38
CA GLY A 14 -32.44 -31.91 0.89
C GLY A 14 -32.39 -31.52 2.37
N GLU A 15 -31.40 -32.03 3.06
CA GLU A 15 -31.07 -31.69 4.44
C GLU A 15 -29.69 -31.06 4.48
N LEU A 16 -29.58 -29.99 5.26
CA LEU A 16 -28.33 -29.27 5.45
C LEU A 16 -27.90 -29.43 6.91
N GLU A 17 -26.72 -30.00 7.11
CA GLU A 17 -26.11 -30.19 8.41
C GLU A 17 -24.82 -29.38 8.48
N MET A 18 -24.68 -28.55 9.51
CA MET A 18 -23.46 -27.79 9.77
C MET A 18 -22.60 -28.55 10.77
N LEU A 19 -21.44 -29.01 10.33
CA LEU A 19 -20.37 -29.49 11.21
C LEU A 19 -19.34 -28.38 11.44
N ASP A 20 -18.50 -28.54 12.46
CA ASP A 20 -17.48 -27.53 12.80
C ASP A 20 -16.50 -27.24 11.64
N ASP A 21 -16.19 -28.24 10.81
CA ASP A 21 -15.22 -28.12 9.71
C ASP A 21 -15.81 -28.23 8.30
N ALA A 22 -17.13 -28.49 8.16
CA ALA A 22 -17.75 -28.68 6.86
C ALA A 22 -19.26 -28.49 6.89
N ILE A 23 -19.81 -28.03 5.78
CA ILE A 23 -21.26 -28.08 5.52
C ILE A 23 -21.55 -29.35 4.73
N VAL A 24 -22.42 -30.18 5.28
CA VAL A 24 -22.88 -31.41 4.63
C VAL A 24 -24.28 -31.18 4.07
N LEU A 25 -24.42 -31.32 2.77
CA LEU A 25 -25.70 -31.23 2.07
C LEU A 25 -26.09 -32.64 1.61
N MET A 26 -27.14 -33.17 2.19
CA MET A 26 -27.74 -34.45 1.80
C MET A 26 -28.92 -34.18 0.88
N LEU A 27 -28.84 -34.65 -0.36
CA LEU A 27 -29.87 -34.48 -1.38
C LEU A 27 -30.55 -35.83 -1.66
N TYR A 28 -31.88 -35.80 -1.80
CA TYR A 28 -32.69 -36.99 -2.04
C TYR A 28 -33.44 -36.87 -3.35
N ASP A 29 -33.51 -37.98 -4.08
CA ASP A 29 -34.23 -38.19 -5.34
C ASP A 29 -34.03 -37.04 -6.32
N GLY A 30 -32.94 -37.12 -7.07
CA GLY A 30 -32.54 -36.03 -7.97
C GLY A 30 -31.71 -36.45 -9.13
N GLU A 31 -31.25 -35.45 -9.86
CA GLU A 31 -30.48 -35.57 -11.08
C GLU A 31 -29.32 -34.61 -11.09
N ILE A 32 -28.17 -35.07 -11.58
CA ILE A 32 -26.97 -34.27 -11.84
C ILE A 32 -26.84 -34.11 -13.32
N HIS A 33 -26.72 -32.89 -13.79
CA HIS A 33 -26.48 -32.52 -15.17
C HIS A 33 -25.08 -31.92 -15.29
N GLU A 34 -24.26 -32.56 -16.12
CA GLU A 34 -22.88 -32.12 -16.39
C GLU A 34 -22.77 -31.76 -17.87
N LEU A 35 -22.32 -30.52 -18.13
CA LEU A 35 -22.07 -30.01 -19.47
C LEU A 35 -20.61 -29.60 -19.58
N ASP A 36 -19.90 -30.15 -20.57
CA ASP A 36 -18.55 -29.69 -20.89
C ASP A 36 -18.62 -28.35 -21.67
N LEU A 37 -18.08 -27.29 -21.10
CA LEU A 37 -18.09 -25.96 -21.72
C LEU A 37 -17.07 -25.82 -22.85
N ASN A 38 -16.12 -26.74 -22.96
CA ASN A 38 -15.17 -26.78 -24.08
C ASN A 38 -15.71 -27.56 -25.28
N ASP A 39 -16.50 -28.59 -24.98
CA ASP A 39 -17.22 -29.38 -26.01
C ASP A 39 -18.70 -29.49 -25.64
N TYR A 40 -19.51 -28.54 -26.11
CA TYR A 40 -20.97 -28.50 -25.86
C TYR A 40 -21.74 -29.74 -26.32
N ARG A 41 -21.07 -30.73 -26.93
CA ARG A 41 -21.66 -31.99 -27.34
C ARG A 41 -21.61 -33.06 -26.24
N SER A 42 -20.79 -32.85 -25.23
CA SER A 42 -20.68 -33.79 -24.11
C SER A 42 -21.61 -33.38 -22.97
N TYR A 43 -22.77 -34.00 -22.93
CA TYR A 43 -23.76 -33.83 -21.86
C TYR A 43 -24.01 -35.16 -21.17
N ARG A 44 -23.89 -35.15 -19.84
CA ARG A 44 -24.11 -36.32 -18.99
C ARG A 44 -25.19 -36.02 -17.96
N ARG A 45 -26.18 -36.95 -17.85
CA ARG A 45 -27.23 -36.93 -16.84
C ARG A 45 -27.07 -38.15 -15.93
N ILE A 46 -27.03 -37.93 -14.63
CA ILE A 46 -26.89 -38.96 -13.62
C ILE A 46 -28.07 -38.82 -12.63
N ASN A 47 -28.88 -39.90 -12.52
CA ASN A 47 -29.98 -39.93 -11.55
C ASN A 47 -29.46 -40.53 -10.24
N PHE A 48 -29.83 -39.95 -9.12
CA PHE A 48 -29.45 -40.42 -7.79
C PHE A 48 -30.67 -40.48 -6.85
N LYS A 49 -30.67 -41.45 -5.97
CA LYS A 49 -31.62 -41.55 -4.87
C LYS A 49 -31.14 -40.75 -3.65
N ARG A 50 -29.84 -40.73 -3.41
CA ARG A 50 -29.22 -40.00 -2.34
C ARG A 50 -27.83 -39.52 -2.78
N HIS A 51 -27.57 -38.24 -2.62
CA HIS A 51 -26.28 -37.63 -2.94
C HIS A 51 -25.80 -36.81 -1.77
N LYS A 52 -24.55 -36.99 -1.38
CA LYS A 52 -23.91 -36.26 -0.29
C LYS A 52 -22.88 -35.32 -0.86
N ILE A 53 -23.03 -34.02 -0.63
CA ILE A 53 -22.04 -33.00 -0.98
C ILE A 53 -21.44 -32.49 0.33
N ILE A 54 -20.12 -32.52 0.41
CA ILE A 54 -19.37 -31.97 1.53
C ILE A 54 -18.62 -30.73 1.03
N VAL A 55 -18.97 -29.59 1.58
CA VAL A 55 -18.31 -28.31 1.29
C VAL A 55 -17.43 -28.00 2.49
N PRO A 56 -16.09 -27.96 2.34
CA PRO A 56 -15.19 -27.62 3.44
C PRO A 56 -15.53 -26.25 4.01
N ALA A 57 -15.55 -26.11 5.32
CA ALA A 57 -15.89 -24.86 6.01
C ALA A 57 -14.87 -23.74 5.74
N ASP A 58 -13.65 -24.10 5.35
CA ASP A 58 -12.59 -23.15 5.01
C ASP A 58 -12.97 -22.16 3.89
N ASP A 59 -13.89 -22.56 3.00
CA ASP A 59 -14.36 -21.72 1.91
C ASP A 59 -15.60 -20.87 2.28
N ILE A 60 -16.31 -21.20 3.35
CA ILE A 60 -17.62 -20.60 3.71
C ILE A 60 -17.56 -19.87 5.05
N MET A 61 -16.82 -20.40 6.02
CA MET A 61 -16.57 -19.64 7.23
C MET A 61 -15.70 -18.45 6.90
N LEU A 62 -16.08 -17.29 7.41
CA LEU A 62 -15.24 -16.10 7.48
C LEU A 62 -14.01 -16.42 8.35
N ALA A 63 -13.19 -17.38 7.89
CA ALA A 63 -11.86 -17.53 8.42
C ALA A 63 -11.21 -16.18 8.28
N ARG A 64 -10.85 -15.57 9.39
CA ARG A 64 -10.08 -14.34 9.44
C ARG A 64 -8.76 -14.65 8.72
N ARG A 65 -8.81 -14.55 7.39
CA ARG A 65 -7.57 -14.65 6.60
C ARG A 65 -6.68 -13.56 7.13
N ASP A 66 -5.65 -13.95 7.84
CA ASP A 66 -4.51 -13.09 8.10
C ASP A 66 -3.82 -12.83 6.75
N THR A 67 -4.53 -12.11 5.88
CA THR A 67 -3.98 -11.67 4.63
C THR A 67 -2.88 -10.68 4.97
N SER A 68 -1.65 -11.05 4.64
CA SER A 68 -0.48 -10.16 4.70
C SER A 68 -0.70 -8.85 3.89
N ASN A 69 -1.76 -8.79 3.10
CA ASN A 69 -2.20 -7.67 2.26
C ASN A 69 -3.45 -6.97 2.81
N ARG A 70 -3.45 -6.62 4.10
CA ARG A 70 -4.48 -5.71 4.64
C ARG A 70 -4.32 -4.34 4.01
N SER A 71 -5.45 -3.72 3.66
CA SER A 71 -5.49 -2.31 3.25
C SER A 71 -4.88 -1.43 4.35
N ASP A 72 -4.22 -0.33 3.98
CA ASP A 72 -3.58 0.59 4.94
C ASP A 72 -4.58 1.08 6.00
N ARG A 73 -5.87 1.21 5.66
CA ARG A 73 -6.95 1.62 6.58
C ARG A 73 -7.32 0.55 7.62
N GLU A 74 -7.17 -0.73 7.27
CA GLU A 74 -7.50 -1.88 8.14
C GLU A 74 -6.35 -2.24 9.09
N MET A 75 -5.16 -1.75 8.84
CA MET A 75 -3.99 -2.03 9.67
C MET A 75 -4.14 -1.37 11.04
N THR A 76 -3.71 -2.10 12.07
CA THR A 76 -3.54 -1.53 13.41
C THR A 76 -2.30 -0.65 13.48
N VAL A 77 -2.24 0.27 14.46
CA VAL A 77 -1.07 1.15 14.65
C VAL A 77 0.25 0.37 14.79
N PRO A 78 0.34 -0.72 15.57
CA PRO A 78 1.56 -1.54 15.63
C PRO A 78 1.98 -2.09 14.27
N MET A 79 1.04 -2.60 13.46
CA MET A 79 1.33 -3.11 12.12
C MET A 79 1.87 -2.02 11.17
N MET A 80 1.35 -0.80 11.29
CA MET A 80 1.85 0.36 10.52
C MET A 80 3.26 0.76 10.96
N LEU A 81 3.54 0.73 12.26
CA LEU A 81 4.88 1.00 12.80
C LEU A 81 5.89 -0.04 12.31
N ASP A 82 5.52 -1.32 12.30
CA ASP A 82 6.37 -2.40 11.78
C ASP A 82 6.65 -2.22 10.28
N LYS A 83 5.63 -1.87 9.50
CA LYS A 83 5.83 -1.58 8.06
C LYS A 83 6.74 -0.36 7.86
N LYS A 84 6.52 0.72 8.61
CA LYS A 84 7.39 1.91 8.57
C LYS A 84 8.84 1.55 8.91
N ALA A 85 9.07 0.77 9.97
CA ALA A 85 10.40 0.28 10.36
C ALA A 85 11.03 -0.60 9.28
N ASN A 86 10.23 -1.46 8.61
CA ASN A 86 10.69 -2.27 7.50
C ASN A 86 11.16 -1.42 6.30
N TYR A 87 10.40 -0.37 5.92
CA TYR A 87 10.82 0.54 4.87
C TYR A 87 12.08 1.33 5.24
N HIS A 88 12.22 1.70 6.53
CA HIS A 88 13.45 2.33 7.03
C HIS A 88 14.66 1.40 6.85
N LYS A 89 14.56 0.16 7.32
CA LYS A 89 15.62 -0.86 7.14
C LYS A 89 15.97 -1.10 5.67
N ARG A 90 14.96 -1.09 4.77
CA ARG A 90 15.19 -1.22 3.32
C ARG A 90 15.94 -0.01 2.76
N SER A 91 15.58 1.20 3.19
CA SER A 91 16.28 2.43 2.81
C SER A 91 17.74 2.41 3.25
N ASP A 92 18.04 1.96 4.47
CA ASP A 92 19.41 1.88 4.97
C ASP A 92 20.27 0.84 4.24
N ARG A 93 19.65 -0.29 3.83
CA ARG A 93 20.33 -1.27 2.96
C ARG A 93 20.70 -0.66 1.60
N VAL A 94 19.84 0.21 1.06
CA VAL A 94 20.12 0.91 -0.21
C VAL A 94 21.26 1.91 -0.01
N LYS A 95 21.27 2.69 1.06
CA LYS A 95 22.38 3.60 1.39
C LYS A 95 23.72 2.87 1.52
N THR A 96 23.71 1.71 2.18
CA THR A 96 24.91 0.85 2.28
C THR A 96 25.37 0.36 0.91
N ARG A 97 24.44 0.05 0.01
CA ARG A 97 24.73 -0.36 -1.37
C ARG A 97 25.33 0.77 -2.20
N ILE A 98 24.79 1.98 -2.06
CA ILE A 98 25.31 3.21 -2.65
C ILE A 98 26.76 3.41 -2.22
N GLY A 99 27.04 3.39 -0.92
CA GLY A 99 28.40 3.55 -0.39
C GLY A 99 29.40 2.54 -0.95
N ARG A 100 29.00 1.26 -1.03
CA ARG A 100 29.86 0.21 -1.62
C ARG A 100 30.11 0.42 -3.11
N ALA A 101 29.09 0.78 -3.88
CA ALA A 101 29.21 1.01 -5.31
C ALA A 101 30.08 2.25 -5.60
N PHE A 102 29.91 3.29 -4.80
CA PHE A 102 30.66 4.53 -4.90
C PHE A 102 32.13 4.32 -4.58
N ASN A 103 32.42 3.67 -3.46
CA ASN A 103 33.79 3.36 -3.04
C ASN A 103 34.52 2.46 -4.06
N LYS A 104 33.84 1.53 -4.70
CA LYS A 104 34.45 0.64 -5.72
C LYS A 104 34.94 1.38 -6.97
N VAL A 105 34.31 2.52 -7.31
CA VAL A 105 34.65 3.25 -8.57
C VAL A 105 35.50 4.47 -8.29
N ILE A 106 35.20 5.24 -7.24
CA ILE A 106 35.87 6.51 -6.92
C ILE A 106 36.96 6.34 -5.89
N GLY A 107 36.88 5.28 -5.06
CA GLY A 107 37.89 4.98 -4.04
C GLY A 107 37.80 5.88 -2.80
N ASP A 108 36.76 6.70 -2.68
CA ASP A 108 36.55 7.61 -1.56
C ASP A 108 35.60 7.01 -0.52
N SER A 109 35.96 7.06 0.75
CA SER A 109 35.11 6.51 1.85
C SER A 109 33.89 7.34 2.14
N LEU A 110 33.72 8.48 1.49
CA LEU A 110 32.59 9.37 1.67
C LEU A 110 31.36 8.83 0.96
N VAL A 111 30.35 8.44 1.74
CA VAL A 111 29.04 8.07 1.20
C VAL A 111 28.29 9.37 0.87
N PRO A 112 27.93 9.63 -0.39
CA PRO A 112 27.21 10.84 -0.75
C PRO A 112 25.87 10.92 -0.04
N SER A 113 25.52 12.11 0.47
CA SER A 113 24.30 12.35 1.26
C SER A 113 23.07 12.50 0.38
N SER A 114 23.23 12.99 -0.84
CA SER A 114 22.17 13.23 -1.82
C SER A 114 22.61 12.82 -3.23
N LEU A 115 21.65 12.76 -4.16
CA LEU A 115 21.94 12.51 -5.57
C LEU A 115 22.84 13.60 -6.16
N ASP A 116 22.55 14.87 -5.84
CA ASP A 116 23.32 16.02 -6.33
C ASP A 116 24.75 15.99 -5.82
N ASP A 117 24.96 15.63 -4.57
CA ASP A 117 26.27 15.43 -3.97
C ASP A 117 27.04 14.29 -4.67
N ALA A 118 26.37 13.18 -4.95
CA ALA A 118 26.96 12.07 -5.70
C ALA A 118 27.41 12.49 -7.11
N LEU A 119 26.57 13.24 -7.82
CA LEU A 119 26.87 13.74 -9.16
C LEU A 119 28.04 14.74 -9.13
N LEU A 120 28.07 15.63 -8.16
CA LEU A 120 29.15 16.60 -7.98
C LEU A 120 30.50 15.90 -7.72
N GLN A 121 30.52 14.88 -6.87
CA GLN A 121 31.72 14.09 -6.58
C GLN A 121 32.17 13.31 -7.81
N MET A 122 31.25 12.78 -8.61
CA MET A 122 31.56 12.12 -9.88
C MET A 122 32.15 13.06 -10.90
N ASP A 123 31.64 14.29 -11.03
CA ASP A 123 32.19 15.32 -11.93
C ASP A 123 33.58 15.76 -11.49
N ASN A 124 33.80 15.94 -10.21
CA ASN A 124 35.12 16.20 -9.66
C ASN A 124 36.13 15.08 -9.98
N TYR A 125 35.68 13.83 -9.85
CA TYR A 125 36.52 12.67 -10.20
C TYR A 125 36.79 12.63 -11.73
N ARG A 126 35.78 12.91 -12.56
CA ARG A 126 35.94 13.00 -14.03
C ARG A 126 36.95 14.06 -14.43
N THR A 127 36.89 15.24 -13.81
CA THR A 127 37.83 16.33 -14.06
C THR A 127 39.28 15.95 -13.66
N LYS A 128 39.45 15.32 -12.51
CA LYS A 128 40.76 14.79 -12.08
C LYS A 128 41.33 13.75 -13.07
N MET A 129 40.48 12.84 -13.55
CA MET A 129 40.85 11.79 -14.49
C MET A 129 41.25 12.36 -15.86
N LEU A 130 40.60 13.43 -16.33
CA LEU A 130 40.91 14.07 -17.59
C LEU A 130 42.25 14.86 -17.55
N ASN A 131 42.64 15.34 -16.38
CA ASN A 131 43.87 16.08 -16.14
C ASN A 131 45.06 15.17 -15.81
N ASP A 132 44.87 13.84 -15.71
CA ASP A 132 45.96 12.90 -15.43
C ASP A 132 46.66 12.49 -16.73
N GLU A 133 47.84 13.05 -16.94
CA GLU A 133 48.71 12.79 -18.14
C GLU A 133 49.20 11.34 -18.25
N ASN A 134 49.12 10.58 -17.15
CA ASN A 134 49.60 9.19 -17.13
C ASN A 134 48.56 8.18 -17.61
N LEU A 135 47.30 8.60 -17.82
CA LEU A 135 46.25 7.70 -18.25
C LEU A 135 46.18 7.54 -19.78
N THR A 136 46.26 6.29 -20.23
CA THR A 136 46.10 5.97 -21.66
C THR A 136 44.66 6.26 -22.11
N SER A 137 44.46 6.70 -23.36
CA SER A 137 43.16 7.00 -23.95
C SER A 137 42.16 5.82 -23.85
N VAL A 138 42.66 4.58 -23.81
CA VAL A 138 41.85 3.37 -23.63
C VAL A 138 41.36 3.24 -22.19
N ASP A 139 42.21 3.55 -21.21
CA ASP A 139 41.86 3.51 -19.78
C ASP A 139 40.89 4.61 -19.42
N GLN A 140 41.03 5.82 -19.99
CA GLN A 140 40.10 6.93 -19.85
C GLN A 140 38.68 6.51 -20.32
N ARG A 141 38.55 5.91 -21.51
CA ARG A 141 37.27 5.41 -22.02
C ARG A 141 36.67 4.31 -21.16
N ARG A 142 37.50 3.46 -20.57
CA ARG A 142 37.08 2.39 -19.67
C ARG A 142 36.55 2.96 -18.35
N GLN A 143 37.21 3.94 -17.79
CA GLN A 143 36.78 4.62 -16.57
C GLN A 143 35.54 5.45 -16.79
N GLU A 144 35.44 6.15 -17.92
CA GLU A 144 34.23 6.90 -18.28
C GLU A 144 32.96 5.99 -18.40
N ARG A 145 33.12 4.80 -18.98
CA ARG A 145 32.02 3.81 -19.01
C ARG A 145 31.62 3.37 -17.61
N LYS A 146 32.56 3.17 -16.70
CA LYS A 146 32.26 2.83 -15.30
C LYS A 146 31.54 3.97 -14.59
N LEU A 147 31.97 5.22 -14.80
CA LEU A 147 31.29 6.40 -14.25
C LEU A 147 29.84 6.54 -14.75
N LYS A 148 29.61 6.41 -16.07
CA LYS A 148 28.26 6.42 -16.63
C LYS A 148 27.38 5.28 -16.08
N SER A 149 27.96 4.11 -15.85
CA SER A 149 27.25 3.00 -15.22
C SER A 149 26.90 3.31 -13.77
N LEU A 150 27.84 3.89 -13.01
CA LEU A 150 27.63 4.31 -11.62
C LEU A 150 26.57 5.40 -11.54
N GLU A 151 26.59 6.39 -12.43
CA GLU A 151 25.60 7.46 -12.49
C GLU A 151 24.18 6.91 -12.67
N ARG A 152 23.99 5.98 -13.60
CA ARG A 152 22.68 5.31 -13.79
C ARG A 152 22.28 4.52 -12.54
N GLN A 153 23.22 3.83 -11.92
CA GLN A 153 22.98 3.10 -10.69
C GLN A 153 22.57 4.05 -9.56
N MET A 154 23.28 5.16 -9.36
CA MET A 154 22.96 6.17 -8.35
C MET A 154 21.57 6.75 -8.57
N ASN A 155 21.23 7.14 -9.79
CA ASN A 155 19.88 7.62 -10.11
C ASN A 155 18.80 6.61 -9.70
N ASN A 156 18.98 5.33 -10.00
CA ASN A 156 18.03 4.29 -9.64
C ASN A 156 17.95 4.06 -8.12
N GLU A 157 19.08 4.02 -7.43
CA GLU A 157 19.13 3.78 -5.99
C GLU A 157 18.55 4.96 -5.20
N TYR A 158 18.81 6.21 -5.58
CA TYR A 158 18.22 7.38 -4.95
C TYR A 158 16.71 7.49 -5.20
N ARG A 159 16.23 7.14 -6.40
CA ARG A 159 14.79 7.01 -6.66
C ARG A 159 14.14 5.96 -5.75
N LEU A 160 14.84 4.85 -5.50
CA LEU A 160 14.36 3.81 -4.60
C LEU A 160 14.27 4.31 -3.15
N ILE A 161 15.27 5.09 -2.69
CA ILE A 161 15.26 5.74 -1.36
C ILE A 161 14.06 6.70 -1.26
N GLN A 162 13.83 7.54 -2.26
CA GLN A 162 12.70 8.46 -2.29
C GLN A 162 11.35 7.72 -2.22
N ASN A 163 11.22 6.60 -2.93
CA ASN A 163 10.02 5.76 -2.87
C ASN A 163 9.81 5.15 -1.47
N TYR A 164 10.89 4.69 -0.81
CA TYR A 164 10.79 4.19 0.55
C TYR A 164 10.45 5.30 1.55
N GLN A 165 11.01 6.49 1.41
CA GLN A 165 10.68 7.65 2.22
C GLN A 165 9.20 8.04 2.07
N LYS A 166 8.71 8.08 0.83
CA LYS A 166 7.29 8.32 0.53
C LYS A 166 6.40 7.29 1.21
N SER A 167 6.76 6.00 1.15
CA SER A 167 6.02 4.94 1.83
C SER A 167 6.06 5.09 3.35
N GLN A 168 7.19 5.47 3.93
CA GLN A 168 7.31 5.74 5.37
C GLN A 168 6.41 6.89 5.82
N ASN A 169 6.37 7.97 5.03
CA ASN A 169 5.53 9.13 5.33
C ASN A 169 4.05 8.79 5.21
N LYS A 170 3.65 8.03 4.20
CA LYS A 170 2.29 7.54 4.07
C LYS A 170 1.81 6.81 5.34
N TYR A 171 2.61 5.88 5.88
CA TYR A 171 2.26 5.20 7.13
C TYR A 171 2.29 6.14 8.34
N ALA A 172 3.18 7.13 8.36
CA ALA A 172 3.19 8.14 9.42
C ALA A 172 1.91 9.00 9.39
N VAL A 173 1.48 9.43 8.20
CA VAL A 173 0.22 10.17 7.99
C VAL A 173 -0.98 9.35 8.48
N GLU A 174 -1.08 8.08 8.09
CA GLU A 174 -2.18 7.21 8.51
C GLU A 174 -2.20 6.98 10.04
N ILE A 175 -1.04 6.88 10.67
CA ILE A 175 -0.95 6.80 12.15
C ILE A 175 -1.49 8.08 12.79
N HIS A 176 -1.03 9.25 12.35
CA HIS A 176 -1.50 10.53 12.90
C HIS A 176 -2.99 10.75 12.65
N LYS A 177 -3.49 10.38 11.48
CA LYS A 177 -4.89 10.46 11.08
C LYS A 177 -5.81 9.68 12.04
N LYS A 178 -5.38 8.48 12.49
CA LYS A 178 -6.16 7.67 13.46
C LYS A 178 -6.34 8.37 14.82
N PHE A 179 -5.45 9.28 15.18
CA PHE A 179 -5.56 10.05 16.43
C PHE A 179 -6.19 11.42 16.20
N SER A 180 -5.86 12.11 15.12
CA SER A 180 -6.38 13.46 14.86
C SER A 180 -7.88 13.47 14.61
N LEU A 181 -8.44 12.47 13.89
CA LEU A 181 -9.87 12.40 13.60
C LEU A 181 -10.76 12.32 14.87
N PRO A 182 -10.53 11.43 15.84
CA PRO A 182 -11.30 11.44 17.09
C PRO A 182 -11.19 12.74 17.88
N ILE A 183 -9.98 13.34 17.91
CA ILE A 183 -9.77 14.61 18.58
C ILE A 183 -10.53 15.75 17.88
N ALA A 184 -10.53 15.78 16.55
CA ALA A 184 -11.31 16.72 15.78
C ALA A 184 -12.81 16.60 16.10
N CYS A 185 -13.35 15.38 16.27
CA CYS A 185 -14.74 15.19 16.67
C CYS A 185 -15.05 15.86 18.03
N ILE A 186 -14.13 15.73 19.01
CA ILE A 186 -14.27 16.39 20.32
C ILE A 186 -14.24 17.92 20.15
N LEU A 187 -13.32 18.43 19.34
CA LEU A 187 -13.21 19.87 19.06
C LEU A 187 -14.46 20.42 18.38
N PHE A 188 -15.04 19.67 17.42
CA PHE A 188 -16.30 20.07 16.77
C PHE A 188 -17.45 20.18 17.78
N VAL A 189 -17.55 19.29 18.75
CA VAL A 189 -18.57 19.38 19.81
C VAL A 189 -18.33 20.62 20.69
N LEU A 190 -17.08 20.86 21.07
CA LEU A 190 -16.71 22.03 21.90
C LEU A 190 -16.96 23.38 21.19
N VAL A 191 -16.70 23.45 19.89
CA VAL A 191 -16.95 24.65 19.07
C VAL A 191 -18.42 24.78 18.71
N GLY A 192 -19.10 23.67 18.44
CA GLY A 192 -20.50 23.62 18.04
C GLY A 192 -21.45 24.17 19.12
N ALA A 193 -21.17 23.90 20.40
CA ALA A 193 -22.01 24.37 21.49
C ALA A 193 -22.07 25.92 21.59
N PRO A 194 -20.94 26.67 21.63
CA PRO A 194 -20.98 28.13 21.59
C PRO A 194 -21.56 28.69 20.30
N LEU A 195 -21.27 28.05 19.17
CA LEU A 195 -21.76 28.45 17.86
C LEU A 195 -23.29 28.35 17.77
N GLY A 196 -23.86 27.26 18.32
CA GLY A 196 -25.29 27.07 18.40
C GLY A 196 -26.00 28.16 19.25
N THR A 197 -25.35 28.65 20.30
CA THR A 197 -25.88 29.75 21.11
C THR A 197 -25.84 31.09 20.38
N LEU A 198 -24.79 31.37 19.63
CA LEU A 198 -24.65 32.58 18.80
C LEU A 198 -25.68 32.63 17.67
N THR A 199 -26.01 31.48 17.08
CA THR A 199 -26.94 31.38 15.94
C THR A 199 -28.39 31.22 16.35
N ARG A 200 -28.72 31.29 17.66
CA ARG A 200 -30.07 31.08 18.22
C ARG A 200 -31.15 31.95 17.55
N LYS A 201 -30.84 33.15 17.08
CA LYS A 201 -31.76 34.05 16.38
C LYS A 201 -31.97 33.65 14.91
N GLY A 202 -31.07 32.88 14.29
CA GLY A 202 -31.11 32.50 12.88
C GLY A 202 -31.87 31.20 12.56
N GLY A 203 -32.37 30.51 13.58
CA GLY A 203 -33.10 29.28 13.43
C GLY A 203 -32.24 28.07 13.08
N PHE A 204 -32.90 26.90 12.95
CA PHE A 204 -32.24 25.58 12.74
C PHE A 204 -31.40 25.50 11.46
N ILE A 205 -31.88 26.12 10.37
CA ILE A 205 -31.19 26.11 9.07
C ILE A 205 -29.83 26.80 9.13
N VAL A 206 -29.73 27.93 9.82
CA VAL A 206 -28.48 28.67 9.97
C VAL A 206 -27.46 27.86 10.77
N ALA A 207 -27.92 27.19 11.84
CA ALA A 207 -27.04 26.35 12.65
C ALA A 207 -26.45 25.17 11.82
N ILE A 208 -27.28 24.50 11.03
CA ILE A 208 -26.83 23.40 10.15
C ILE A 208 -25.85 23.92 9.10
N SER A 209 -26.18 25.00 8.40
CA SER A 209 -25.33 25.58 7.35
C SER A 209 -23.95 25.96 7.88
N MET A 210 -23.90 26.51 9.10
CA MET A 210 -22.67 26.92 9.74
C MET A 210 -21.82 25.70 10.13
N GLY A 211 -22.44 24.69 10.75
CA GLY A 211 -21.76 23.43 11.08
C GLY A 211 -21.19 22.71 9.84
N PHE A 212 -21.98 22.68 8.77
CA PHE A 212 -21.54 22.13 7.51
C PHE A 212 -20.37 22.93 6.89
N GLY A 213 -20.41 24.24 6.96
CA GLY A 213 -19.33 25.13 6.51
C GLY A 213 -18.01 24.84 7.23
N PHE A 214 -18.04 24.74 8.57
CA PHE A 214 -16.86 24.37 9.35
C PHE A 214 -16.34 22.96 8.99
N PHE A 215 -17.23 22.01 8.82
CA PHE A 215 -16.86 20.64 8.40
C PHE A 215 -16.16 20.66 7.03
N LEU A 216 -16.67 21.41 6.05
CA LEU A 216 -16.05 21.52 4.73
C LEU A 216 -14.65 22.14 4.80
N ILE A 217 -14.49 23.22 5.58
CA ILE A 217 -13.18 23.87 5.76
C ILE A 217 -12.20 22.87 6.36
N TYR A 218 -12.56 22.22 7.46
CA TYR A 218 -11.75 21.18 8.07
C TYR A 218 -11.36 20.08 7.09
N TYR A 219 -12.31 19.59 6.30
CA TYR A 219 -12.10 18.51 5.35
C TYR A 219 -11.13 18.90 4.22
N ILE A 220 -11.22 20.13 3.73
CA ILE A 220 -10.28 20.68 2.73
C ILE A 220 -8.86 20.73 3.30
N PHE A 221 -8.70 21.21 4.51
CA PHE A 221 -7.39 21.26 5.18
C PHE A 221 -6.84 19.85 5.46
N LEU A 222 -7.69 18.92 5.85
CA LEU A 222 -7.30 17.53 6.10
C LEU A 222 -6.76 16.88 4.82
N ILE A 223 -7.48 16.98 3.70
CA ILE A 223 -7.04 16.40 2.42
C ILE A 223 -5.79 17.13 1.92
N GLY A 224 -5.76 18.45 2.00
CA GLY A 224 -4.59 19.25 1.61
C GLY A 224 -3.35 18.91 2.42
N GLY A 225 -3.51 18.74 3.73
CA GLY A 225 -2.44 18.34 4.64
C GLY A 225 -1.92 16.92 4.36
N GLU A 226 -2.82 15.97 4.06
CA GLU A 226 -2.48 14.60 3.65
C GLU A 226 -1.63 14.60 2.38
N GLU A 227 -2.09 15.30 1.33
CA GLU A 227 -1.39 15.36 0.04
C GLU A 227 -0.01 16.04 0.15
N LEU A 228 0.10 17.12 0.93
CA LEU A 228 1.37 17.81 1.16
C LEU A 228 2.37 16.97 1.97
N ALA A 229 1.87 16.20 2.93
CA ALA A 229 2.70 15.28 3.73
C ALA A 229 3.16 14.07 2.89
N ASP A 230 2.30 13.52 2.04
CA ASP A 230 2.65 12.43 1.14
C ASP A 230 3.71 12.85 0.10
N ARG A 231 3.70 14.11 -0.31
CA ARG A 231 4.71 14.69 -1.21
C ARG A 231 6.00 15.14 -0.51
N ASN A 232 6.18 14.85 0.77
CA ASN A 232 7.34 15.29 1.56
C ASN A 232 7.51 16.82 1.68
N ARG A 233 6.47 17.62 1.44
CA ARG A 233 6.55 19.07 1.56
C ARG A 233 6.33 19.57 2.98
N VAL A 234 5.56 18.82 3.76
CA VAL A 234 5.22 19.12 5.15
C VAL A 234 5.42 17.85 5.98
N SER A 235 5.80 18.00 7.24
CA SER A 235 5.90 16.81 8.11
C SER A 235 4.52 16.18 8.32
N PRO A 236 4.43 14.83 8.42
CA PRO A 236 3.17 14.12 8.64
C PRO A 236 2.41 14.62 9.87
N PHE A 237 3.13 15.03 10.91
CA PHE A 237 2.54 15.61 12.11
C PHE A 237 1.80 16.92 11.80
N ILE A 238 2.47 17.89 11.17
CA ILE A 238 1.85 19.19 10.84
C ILE A 238 0.68 18.99 9.88
N GLY A 239 0.85 18.16 8.84
CA GLY A 239 -0.20 17.90 7.85
C GLY A 239 -1.51 17.38 8.44
N MET A 240 -1.42 16.58 9.53
CA MET A 240 -2.59 15.95 10.16
C MET A 240 -3.14 16.68 11.39
N TRP A 241 -2.36 17.59 11.99
CA TRP A 241 -2.75 18.31 13.21
C TRP A 241 -2.99 19.80 13.00
N ALA A 242 -2.62 20.35 11.84
CA ALA A 242 -2.89 21.76 11.52
C ALA A 242 -4.37 22.06 11.24
N PRO A 243 -5.17 21.12 10.64
CA PRO A 243 -6.61 21.34 10.52
C PRO A 243 -7.33 21.37 11.85
#